data_6b3d3bd41d1694144120b3957e8f8847
#
_entry.id   6b3d3bd41d1694144120b3957e8f8847
#
_cell.length_a   1.000
_cell.length_b   1.000
_cell.length_c   1.000
_cell.angle_alpha   90.00
_cell.angle_beta   90.00
_cell.angle_gamma   90.00
#
_symmetry.space_group_name_H-M   'P 1'
#
loop_
_entity.id
_entity.type
_entity.pdbx_description
1 polymer ?
#
loop_
_entity_poly.entity_id
_entity_poly.type
_entity_poly.pdbx_seq_one_letter_code
_entity_poly.pdbx_strand_id
1 'polypeptide(L)'
;MIQRLFDKFADDRLQVREIDKVSRSLVDGSADGDKHFVIVAMPIGIGAFTKYFKVLFGIPVLIPEFMGGVEPGAAGDGDFFHRNQRQRYAKVLSYLCAMIVITGAAGFIGSALAARLNEERFFDLVLVDDFSRSDKLANHEELTCAAKIDRSAFFDWLEINENQVQFIFHLGARTDTTEQDRSIFDDLNYSYSQRVWNACIRFGIPLVYASSAATYGGGEHGYADDHQIVEQLKPLNPYGESKNDFDRWALGEVAKGQAPYFWAGLKFFNVFGPNEFHKGRMASVVFHTFNQVNATGSMKLFRSHREDYSDGGQTRDFVYVKDLTEVCLFLMHHRKASSSGLYNLGTGHARTFLDLAKATFVAMGKKPNIGFIDTPEDIRDTYQYFTEADMSKLRSIGFDRPFATLEDAIHDYVKNYLIPGTRWHASA
;
A
#
# COMPACT_ATOMS: atom_id res chain seq x y z
N MET A 1 9.97 33.47 17.80
CA MET A 1 9.48 32.12 17.99
C MET A 1 8.95 31.52 16.68
N ILE A 2 8.00 32.16 16.03
CA ILE A 2 7.43 31.72 14.72
C ILE A 2 8.52 31.59 13.66
N GLN A 3 9.43 32.56 13.53
CA GLN A 3 10.54 32.52 12.57
C GLN A 3 11.48 31.30 12.81
N ARG A 4 11.78 30.97 14.07
CA ARG A 4 12.57 29.75 14.40
C ARG A 4 11.84 28.45 14.07
N LEU A 5 10.51 28.46 14.11
CA LEU A 5 9.69 27.32 13.68
C LEU A 5 9.79 27.13 12.17
N PHE A 6 9.63 28.21 11.39
CA PHE A 6 9.77 28.17 9.93
C PHE A 6 11.18 27.78 9.50
N ASP A 7 12.22 28.28 10.18
CA ASP A 7 13.59 27.91 9.90
C ASP A 7 13.86 26.42 10.19
N LYS A 8 13.21 25.86 11.21
CA LYS A 8 13.25 24.43 11.53
C LYS A 8 12.48 23.57 10.52
N PHE A 9 11.34 24.04 10.02
CA PHE A 9 10.59 23.39 8.95
C PHE A 9 11.30 23.44 7.59
N ALA A 10 12.17 24.41 7.39
CA ALA A 10 12.99 24.52 6.18
C ALA A 10 14.23 23.63 6.20
N ASP A 11 14.58 23.04 7.34
CA ASP A 11 15.65 22.05 7.47
C ASP A 11 15.04 20.65 7.29
N ASP A 12 15.37 19.97 6.19
CA ASP A 12 14.84 18.66 5.76
C ASP A 12 15.02 17.49 6.79
N ARG A 13 15.39 17.81 8.04
CA ARG A 13 15.67 16.85 9.12
C ARG A 13 14.56 16.69 10.15
N LEU A 14 13.43 17.40 10.05
CA LEU A 14 12.34 17.26 11.01
C LEU A 14 11.56 15.95 10.81
N GLN A 15 11.73 15.03 11.76
CA GLN A 15 10.87 13.85 11.87
C GLN A 15 9.51 14.23 12.51
N VAL A 16 8.44 13.54 12.13
CA VAL A 16 7.05 13.76 12.62
C VAL A 16 6.97 13.85 14.15
N ARG A 17 7.82 13.10 14.88
CA ARG A 17 7.89 13.15 16.36
C ARG A 17 8.37 14.49 16.94
N GLU A 18 9.15 15.28 16.20
CA GLU A 18 9.61 16.58 16.67
C GLU A 18 8.55 17.67 16.46
N ILE A 19 7.70 17.52 15.44
CA ILE A 19 6.55 18.40 15.21
C ILE A 19 5.57 18.34 16.39
N ASP A 20 5.34 17.14 16.94
CA ASP A 20 4.46 16.92 18.08
C ASP A 20 4.96 17.62 19.37
N LYS A 21 6.27 17.63 19.61
CA LYS A 21 6.88 18.33 20.74
C LYS A 21 6.80 19.86 20.62
N VAL A 22 6.94 20.37 19.39
CA VAL A 22 6.86 21.81 19.12
C VAL A 22 5.43 22.31 19.23
N SER A 23 4.43 21.52 18.81
CA SER A 23 3.00 21.89 18.95
C SER A 23 2.57 21.98 20.41
N ARG A 24 3.01 21.08 21.29
CA ARG A 24 2.71 21.10 22.72
C ARG A 24 3.32 22.32 23.44
N SER A 25 4.53 22.74 23.06
CA SER A 25 5.19 23.91 23.67
C SER A 25 4.56 25.25 23.27
N LEU A 26 3.76 25.29 22.21
CA LEU A 26 3.06 26.50 21.76
C LEU A 26 1.71 26.72 22.45
N VAL A 27 1.12 25.63 23.01
CA VAL A 27 -0.17 25.68 23.73
C VAL A 27 0.00 26.17 25.16
N ASP A 28 1.16 25.96 25.79
CA ASP A 28 1.43 26.34 27.19
C ASP A 28 1.88 27.82 27.40
N GLY A 29 2.00 28.60 26.32
CA GLY A 29 2.36 30.04 26.40
C GLY A 29 1.14 30.92 26.59
N SER A 30 0.73 31.18 27.81
CA SER A 30 -0.32 32.16 28.16
C SER A 30 0.03 33.60 27.73
N ALA A 31 -0.90 34.24 27.06
CA ALA A 31 -0.77 35.51 26.46
C ALA A 31 -1.19 36.64 27.43
N ASP A 32 -0.44 37.70 27.42
CA ASP A 32 -0.90 39.03 27.86
C ASP A 32 -1.41 39.85 26.66
N GLY A 33 -2.51 40.52 26.92
CA GLY A 33 -3.36 41.45 26.18
C GLY A 33 -3.00 41.90 24.75
N ASP A 34 -4.04 41.91 23.93
CA ASP A 34 -4.25 42.74 22.71
C ASP A 34 -3.46 42.41 21.42
N LYS A 35 -3.01 41.22 21.19
CA LYS A 35 -2.61 40.76 19.85
C LYS A 35 -3.24 39.43 19.54
N HIS A 36 -4.08 39.40 18.51
CA HIS A 36 -4.66 38.15 18.02
C HIS A 36 -3.58 37.22 17.49
N PHE A 37 -3.15 36.26 18.30
CA PHE A 37 -2.27 35.21 17.87
C PHE A 37 -3.12 34.07 17.26
N VAL A 38 -2.88 33.74 16.01
CA VAL A 38 -3.40 32.51 15.44
C VAL A 38 -2.55 31.35 15.98
N ILE A 39 -3.04 30.70 17.01
CA ILE A 39 -2.44 29.44 17.48
C ILE A 39 -2.83 28.35 16.47
N VAL A 40 -1.90 27.99 15.59
CA VAL A 40 -2.06 26.79 14.77
C VAL A 40 -1.70 25.60 15.64
N ALA A 41 -2.66 25.08 16.43
CA ALA A 41 -2.54 23.79 17.03
C ALA A 41 -2.57 22.76 15.89
N MET A 42 -1.48 22.07 15.65
CA MET A 42 -1.43 20.92 14.76
C MET A 42 -1.75 19.66 15.55
N PRO A 43 -2.98 19.11 15.52
CA PRO A 43 -3.15 17.73 15.86
C PRO A 43 -2.60 16.92 14.70
N ILE A 44 -1.91 15.85 15.00
CA ILE A 44 -1.37 14.89 14.03
C ILE A 44 -2.54 14.25 13.31
N GLY A 45 -2.82 14.74 12.10
CA GLY A 45 -3.90 14.23 11.24
C GLY A 45 -4.34 15.31 10.25
N ILE A 46 -4.10 15.09 8.99
CA ILE A 46 -4.37 16.00 7.87
C ILE A 46 -5.84 16.48 7.85
N GLY A 47 -6.81 15.64 8.29
CA GLY A 47 -8.24 15.99 8.31
C GLY A 47 -8.63 17.13 9.25
N ALA A 48 -8.00 17.24 10.42
CA ALA A 48 -8.24 18.36 11.35
C ALA A 48 -7.67 19.67 10.79
N PHE A 49 -6.57 19.60 10.06
CA PHE A 49 -5.93 20.73 9.42
C PHE A 49 -6.79 21.31 8.29
N THR A 50 -7.42 20.47 7.49
CA THR A 50 -8.33 20.92 6.42
C THR A 50 -9.51 21.71 6.98
N LYS A 51 -10.00 21.34 8.15
CA LYS A 51 -11.11 22.04 8.83
C LYS A 51 -10.69 23.43 9.33
N TYR A 52 -9.50 23.57 9.91
CA TYR A 52 -8.96 24.85 10.36
C TYR A 52 -8.49 25.72 9.21
N PHE A 53 -7.95 25.15 8.15
CA PHE A 53 -7.53 25.87 6.96
C PHE A 53 -8.73 26.45 6.19
N LYS A 54 -9.87 25.76 6.09
CA LYS A 54 -11.12 26.31 5.56
C LYS A 54 -11.63 27.50 6.37
N VAL A 55 -11.47 27.49 7.69
CA VAL A 55 -11.84 28.63 8.55
C VAL A 55 -10.89 29.81 8.34
N LEU A 56 -9.58 29.59 8.18
CA LEU A 56 -8.60 30.64 7.88
C LEU A 56 -8.79 31.29 6.50
N PHE A 57 -9.10 30.46 5.47
CA PHE A 57 -9.37 30.97 4.11
C PHE A 57 -10.83 31.42 3.91
N GLY A 58 -11.75 31.05 4.78
CA GLY A 58 -13.13 31.55 4.77
C GLY A 58 -13.31 32.96 5.30
N ILE A 59 -12.23 33.63 5.77
CA ILE A 59 -12.22 35.04 6.18
C ILE A 59 -11.42 35.84 5.12
N PRO A 60 -12.09 36.45 4.11
CA PRO A 60 -11.39 37.12 3.00
C PRO A 60 -10.60 38.38 3.43
N VAL A 61 -10.75 38.85 4.65
CA VAL A 61 -10.23 40.12 5.16
C VAL A 61 -8.80 40.04 5.71
N LEU A 62 -8.30 38.85 6.05
CA LEU A 62 -6.97 38.67 6.67
C LEU A 62 -5.79 38.57 5.70
N ILE A 63 -6.05 38.30 4.43
CA ILE A 63 -4.98 38.16 3.41
C ILE A 63 -4.43 39.51 2.96
N PRO A 64 -5.23 40.59 2.77
CA PRO A 64 -4.70 41.92 2.44
C PRO A 64 -3.95 42.59 3.58
N GLU A 65 -4.38 42.44 4.83
CA GLU A 65 -3.73 43.12 5.98
C GLU A 65 -2.40 42.45 6.37
N PHE A 66 -2.25 41.16 6.15
CA PHE A 66 -0.96 40.47 6.37
C PHE A 66 0.05 40.75 5.24
N MET A 67 -0.43 41.19 4.07
CA MET A 67 0.37 41.56 2.90
C MET A 67 0.55 43.09 2.74
N GLY A 68 -0.13 43.90 3.54
CA GLY A 68 -0.29 45.35 3.35
C GLY A 68 0.49 46.25 4.29
N GLY A 69 1.64 45.88 4.75
CA GLY A 69 2.47 46.69 5.65
C GLY A 69 3.84 47.07 5.12
N VAL A 70 3.99 47.39 3.83
CA VAL A 70 5.23 48.01 3.30
C VAL A 70 4.81 49.15 2.39
N GLU A 71 5.08 50.40 2.84
CA GLU A 71 4.92 51.60 2.02
C GLU A 71 5.79 51.49 0.75
N PRO A 72 5.33 52.04 -0.39
CA PRO A 72 6.08 51.98 -1.66
C PRO A 72 7.21 53.01 -1.63
N GLY A 73 8.39 52.60 -1.21
CA GLY A 73 9.56 53.44 -1.18
C GLY A 73 10.86 52.67 -1.13
N ALA A 74 11.24 52.08 -2.26
CA ALA A 74 12.58 51.84 -2.76
C ALA A 74 12.58 50.71 -3.77
N ALA A 75 12.68 51.02 -5.04
CA ALA A 75 12.87 50.03 -6.10
C ALA A 75 14.27 49.39 -5.94
N GLY A 76 14.30 48.06 -5.76
CA GLY A 76 15.55 47.32 -5.83
C GLY A 76 15.51 45.93 -5.18
N ASP A 77 15.13 45.81 -3.91
CA ASP A 77 15.29 44.54 -3.17
C ASP A 77 13.99 43.87 -2.73
N GLY A 78 12.85 44.51 -2.89
CA GLY A 78 11.54 44.01 -2.46
C GLY A 78 11.10 42.76 -3.24
N ASP A 79 11.36 42.73 -4.52
CA ASP A 79 10.92 41.62 -5.41
C ASP A 79 11.65 40.28 -5.13
N PHE A 80 12.93 40.35 -4.72
CA PHE A 80 13.70 39.17 -4.37
C PHE A 80 13.26 38.57 -3.04
N PHE A 81 12.96 39.42 -2.07
CA PHE A 81 12.46 39.02 -0.74
C PHE A 81 11.06 38.44 -0.83
N HIS A 82 10.17 39.06 -1.62
CA HIS A 82 8.81 38.55 -1.86
C HIS A 82 8.79 37.24 -2.69
N ARG A 83 9.70 37.09 -3.67
CA ARG A 83 9.85 35.79 -4.40
C ARG A 83 10.30 34.68 -3.48
N ASN A 84 11.31 34.94 -2.64
CA ASN A 84 11.79 33.94 -1.69
C ASN A 84 10.74 33.56 -0.64
N GLN A 85 9.96 34.53 -0.13
CA GLN A 85 8.84 34.24 0.75
C GLN A 85 7.73 33.45 0.04
N ARG A 86 7.33 33.82 -1.17
CA ARG A 86 6.33 33.09 -1.94
C ARG A 86 6.78 31.65 -2.22
N GLN A 87 8.04 31.43 -2.56
CA GLN A 87 8.60 30.10 -2.73
C GLN A 87 8.63 29.29 -1.42
N ARG A 88 8.96 29.94 -0.29
CA ARG A 88 8.90 29.30 1.04
C ARG A 88 7.48 28.95 1.45
N TYR A 89 6.50 29.84 1.25
CA TYR A 89 5.09 29.55 1.49
C TYR A 89 4.55 28.47 0.56
N ALA A 90 4.89 28.50 -0.72
CA ALA A 90 4.54 27.46 -1.67
C ALA A 90 5.13 26.09 -1.25
N LYS A 91 6.37 26.07 -0.78
CA LYS A 91 7.01 24.85 -0.27
C LYS A 91 6.35 24.37 1.04
N VAL A 92 5.98 25.23 1.95
CA VAL A 92 5.22 24.88 3.17
C VAL A 92 3.82 24.40 2.82
N LEU A 93 3.13 25.06 1.89
CA LEU A 93 1.81 24.63 1.40
C LEU A 93 1.88 23.28 0.67
N SER A 94 2.95 22.98 -0.07
CA SER A 94 3.14 21.68 -0.70
C SER A 94 3.34 20.54 0.32
N TYR A 95 3.92 20.83 1.49
CA TYR A 95 3.97 19.86 2.60
C TYR A 95 2.62 19.64 3.29
N LEU A 96 1.68 20.58 3.14
CA LEU A 96 0.35 20.53 3.76
C LEU A 96 -0.71 19.82 2.89
N CYS A 97 -0.42 19.62 1.61
CA CYS A 97 -1.29 18.91 0.66
C CYS A 97 -0.52 17.71 0.06
N ALA A 98 -0.09 16.82 0.94
CA ALA A 98 0.77 15.71 0.57
C ALA A 98 -0.08 14.49 0.19
N MET A 99 -0.40 14.36 -1.10
CA MET A 99 -1.20 13.27 -1.64
C MET A 99 -0.44 11.95 -1.65
N ILE A 100 -1.12 10.88 -1.28
CA ILE A 100 -0.65 9.50 -1.43
C ILE A 100 -1.44 8.87 -2.58
N VAL A 101 -0.73 8.42 -3.61
CA VAL A 101 -1.33 7.73 -4.75
C VAL A 101 -1.34 6.23 -4.49
N ILE A 102 -2.48 5.58 -4.76
CA ILE A 102 -2.62 4.13 -4.72
C ILE A 102 -3.15 3.67 -6.06
N THR A 103 -2.34 2.97 -6.85
CA THR A 103 -2.84 2.31 -8.06
C THR A 103 -3.37 0.92 -7.72
N GLY A 104 -4.37 0.44 -8.46
CA GLY A 104 -5.09 -0.78 -8.09
C GLY A 104 -5.99 -0.59 -6.87
N ALA A 105 -6.41 0.65 -6.61
CA ALA A 105 -7.10 1.07 -5.40
C ALA A 105 -8.51 0.49 -5.22
N ALA A 106 -9.20 0.10 -6.29
CA ALA A 106 -10.47 -0.61 -6.23
C ALA A 106 -10.29 -2.14 -6.07
N GLY A 107 -9.05 -2.64 -6.20
CA GLY A 107 -8.71 -4.05 -6.00
C GLY A 107 -8.67 -4.45 -4.53
N PHE A 108 -8.39 -5.73 -4.28
CA PHE A 108 -8.33 -6.32 -2.94
C PHE A 108 -7.33 -5.58 -2.01
N ILE A 109 -6.03 -5.64 -2.34
CA ILE A 109 -4.98 -5.09 -1.47
C ILE A 109 -5.00 -3.56 -1.49
N GLY A 110 -5.26 -2.94 -2.65
CA GLY A 110 -5.27 -1.48 -2.78
C GLY A 110 -6.37 -0.82 -1.96
N SER A 111 -7.58 -1.38 -1.95
CA SER A 111 -8.68 -0.87 -1.13
C SER A 111 -8.46 -1.10 0.36
N ALA A 112 -7.87 -2.25 0.74
CA ALA A 112 -7.49 -2.52 2.12
C ALA A 112 -6.42 -1.53 2.63
N LEU A 113 -5.42 -1.21 1.80
CA LEU A 113 -4.42 -0.18 2.13
C LEU A 113 -5.06 1.21 2.24
N ALA A 114 -5.97 1.56 1.35
CA ALA A 114 -6.69 2.85 1.42
C ALA A 114 -7.54 2.95 2.69
N ALA A 115 -8.24 1.86 3.08
CA ALA A 115 -8.99 1.79 4.34
C ALA A 115 -8.05 1.99 5.55
N ARG A 116 -6.91 1.30 5.57
CA ARG A 116 -5.92 1.41 6.65
C ARG A 116 -5.32 2.82 6.74
N LEU A 117 -5.05 3.45 5.60
CA LEU A 117 -4.59 4.84 5.57
C LEU A 117 -5.67 5.81 6.08
N ASN A 118 -6.94 5.58 5.75
CA ASN A 118 -8.04 6.37 6.30
C ASN A 118 -8.16 6.21 7.83
N GLU A 119 -7.93 5.01 8.40
CA GLU A 119 -7.85 4.80 9.86
C GLU A 119 -6.72 5.62 10.50
N GLU A 120 -5.58 5.77 9.81
CA GLU A 120 -4.46 6.64 10.21
C GLU A 120 -4.71 8.12 9.88
N ARG A 121 -5.93 8.46 9.41
CA ARG A 121 -6.37 9.81 9.04
C ARG A 121 -5.63 10.44 7.85
N PHE A 122 -5.09 9.62 6.96
CA PHE A 122 -4.67 10.06 5.64
C PHE A 122 -5.89 10.12 4.72
N PHE A 123 -6.39 11.31 4.42
CA PHE A 123 -7.57 11.51 3.57
C PHE A 123 -7.23 12.08 2.18
N ASP A 124 -6.04 12.65 2.01
CA ASP A 124 -5.55 13.15 0.72
C ASP A 124 -5.03 11.99 -0.15
N LEU A 125 -5.88 10.95 -0.29
CA LEU A 125 -5.59 9.80 -1.13
C LEU A 125 -6.03 10.05 -2.56
N VAL A 126 -5.21 9.63 -3.53
CA VAL A 126 -5.58 9.57 -4.94
C VAL A 126 -5.70 8.10 -5.33
N LEU A 127 -6.92 7.67 -5.56
CA LEU A 127 -7.24 6.30 -5.92
C LEU A 127 -7.18 6.15 -7.44
N VAL A 128 -6.35 5.25 -7.95
CA VAL A 128 -6.17 5.00 -9.39
C VAL A 128 -6.54 3.56 -9.71
N ASP A 129 -7.55 3.34 -10.55
CA ASP A 129 -7.99 2.01 -11.00
C ASP A 129 -8.85 2.13 -12.27
N ASP A 130 -9.36 1.02 -12.78
CA ASP A 130 -10.49 0.96 -13.69
C ASP A 130 -11.79 0.93 -12.86
N PHE A 131 -12.41 2.08 -12.70
CA PHE A 131 -13.63 2.25 -11.92
C PHE A 131 -14.91 1.88 -12.69
N SER A 132 -14.81 1.43 -13.95
CA SER A 132 -15.96 0.94 -14.72
C SER A 132 -16.50 -0.40 -14.21
N ARG A 133 -15.72 -1.12 -13.41
CA ARG A 133 -16.04 -2.43 -12.88
C ARG A 133 -16.94 -2.33 -11.65
N SER A 134 -18.24 -2.59 -11.83
CA SER A 134 -19.25 -2.56 -10.75
C SER A 134 -19.02 -3.59 -9.64
N ASP A 135 -18.38 -4.74 -9.95
CA ASP A 135 -18.03 -5.78 -8.97
C ASP A 135 -16.99 -5.32 -7.92
N LYS A 136 -16.27 -4.23 -8.20
CA LYS A 136 -15.33 -3.60 -7.27
C LYS A 136 -15.91 -2.40 -6.51
N LEU A 137 -17.12 -1.94 -6.82
CA LEU A 137 -17.68 -0.70 -6.27
C LEU A 137 -17.64 -0.67 -4.75
N ALA A 138 -18.12 -1.73 -4.10
CA ALA A 138 -18.16 -1.83 -2.64
C ALA A 138 -16.77 -1.75 -1.96
N ASN A 139 -15.67 -1.95 -2.68
CA ASN A 139 -14.33 -1.84 -2.11
C ASN A 139 -13.87 -0.38 -1.93
N HIS A 140 -14.47 0.57 -2.65
CA HIS A 140 -13.94 1.94 -2.69
C HIS A 140 -14.98 3.05 -2.56
N GLU A 141 -16.29 2.72 -2.54
CA GLU A 141 -17.34 3.75 -2.50
C GLU A 141 -17.34 4.53 -1.18
N GLU A 142 -17.06 3.88 -0.06
CA GLU A 142 -17.03 4.46 1.30
C GLU A 142 -15.64 5.00 1.70
N LEU A 143 -14.61 4.83 0.88
CA LEU A 143 -13.28 5.35 1.17
C LEU A 143 -13.23 6.88 1.03
N THR A 144 -12.66 7.54 2.03
CA THR A 144 -12.37 8.97 1.95
C THR A 144 -11.12 9.20 1.10
N CYS A 145 -11.24 9.99 0.04
CA CYS A 145 -10.13 10.30 -0.87
C CYS A 145 -10.28 11.70 -1.47
N ALA A 146 -9.17 12.28 -1.91
CA ALA A 146 -9.14 13.56 -2.62
C ALA A 146 -9.62 13.42 -4.07
N ALA A 147 -9.25 12.30 -4.74
CA ALA A 147 -9.64 12.05 -6.13
C ALA A 147 -9.70 10.55 -6.45
N LYS A 148 -10.54 10.20 -7.43
CA LYS A 148 -10.55 8.91 -8.12
C LYS A 148 -10.20 9.15 -9.58
N ILE A 149 -9.11 8.55 -10.06
CA ILE A 149 -8.55 8.77 -11.39
C ILE A 149 -8.54 7.44 -12.16
N ASP A 150 -9.11 7.42 -13.36
CA ASP A 150 -8.99 6.25 -14.23
C ASP A 150 -7.52 5.98 -14.55
N ARG A 151 -7.12 4.70 -14.56
CA ARG A 151 -5.72 4.29 -14.80
C ARG A 151 -5.16 4.80 -16.12
N SER A 152 -6.01 5.00 -17.15
CA SER A 152 -5.58 5.52 -18.45
C SER A 152 -5.23 7.01 -18.41
N ALA A 153 -5.88 7.77 -17.53
CA ALA A 153 -5.66 9.21 -17.33
C ALA A 153 -4.60 9.53 -16.25
N PHE A 154 -4.10 8.50 -15.56
CA PHE A 154 -3.23 8.70 -14.38
C PHE A 154 -1.96 9.50 -14.69
N PHE A 155 -1.27 9.20 -15.77
CA PHE A 155 0.01 9.86 -16.06
C PHE A 155 -0.17 11.33 -16.46
N ASP A 156 -1.23 11.66 -17.21
CA ASP A 156 -1.55 13.06 -17.55
C ASP A 156 -1.93 13.85 -16.30
N TRP A 157 -2.68 13.22 -15.39
CA TRP A 157 -3.00 13.79 -14.09
C TRP A 157 -1.74 14.01 -13.24
N LEU A 158 -0.82 13.03 -13.23
CA LEU A 158 0.42 13.10 -12.44
C LEU A 158 1.34 14.23 -12.91
N GLU A 159 1.48 14.43 -14.23
CA GLU A 159 2.26 15.55 -14.82
C GLU A 159 1.82 16.92 -14.29
N ILE A 160 0.53 17.09 -14.01
CA ILE A 160 -0.04 18.36 -13.55
C ILE A 160 0.08 18.51 -12.02
N ASN A 161 0.07 17.37 -11.29
CA ASN A 161 -0.06 17.36 -9.83
C ASN A 161 1.17 16.81 -9.10
N GLU A 162 2.31 16.57 -9.80
CA GLU A 162 3.50 15.90 -9.26
C GLU A 162 4.03 16.56 -7.97
N ASN A 163 3.96 17.88 -7.87
CA ASN A 163 4.41 18.64 -6.70
C ASN A 163 3.57 18.39 -5.43
N GLN A 164 2.38 17.81 -5.57
CA GLN A 164 1.48 17.49 -4.47
C GLN A 164 1.58 16.01 -4.06
N VAL A 165 2.24 15.15 -4.88
CA VAL A 165 2.37 13.72 -4.61
C VAL A 165 3.62 13.45 -3.79
N GLN A 166 3.46 12.90 -2.60
CA GLN A 166 4.58 12.55 -1.74
C GLN A 166 4.93 11.07 -1.72
N PHE A 167 4.04 10.20 -2.19
CA PHE A 167 4.26 8.75 -2.18
C PHE A 167 3.36 8.03 -3.19
N ILE A 168 3.88 6.98 -3.82
CA ILE A 168 3.09 6.11 -4.69
C ILE A 168 3.17 4.67 -4.18
N PHE A 169 1.98 4.07 -3.93
CA PHE A 169 1.79 2.64 -3.80
C PHE A 169 1.28 2.09 -5.13
N HIS A 170 2.14 1.40 -5.88
CA HIS A 170 1.76 0.80 -7.15
C HIS A 170 1.36 -0.67 -6.94
N LEU A 171 0.07 -0.89 -6.66
CA LEU A 171 -0.52 -2.21 -6.39
C LEU A 171 -1.37 -2.74 -7.55
N GLY A 172 -1.57 -1.91 -8.57
CA GLY A 172 -2.35 -2.27 -9.76
C GLY A 172 -1.63 -3.28 -10.64
N ALA A 173 -2.33 -4.39 -10.95
CA ALA A 173 -1.86 -5.40 -11.88
C ALA A 173 -3.01 -6.29 -12.35
N ARG A 174 -2.86 -6.95 -13.51
CA ARG A 174 -3.60 -8.16 -13.85
C ARG A 174 -3.02 -9.31 -13.02
N THR A 175 -3.84 -9.98 -12.21
CA THR A 175 -3.38 -11.00 -11.23
C THR A 175 -3.93 -12.40 -11.48
N ASP A 176 -4.53 -12.63 -12.64
CA ASP A 176 -5.11 -13.92 -13.01
C ASP A 176 -4.01 -14.89 -13.45
N THR A 177 -3.70 -15.87 -12.62
CA THR A 177 -2.65 -16.88 -12.91
C THR A 177 -3.06 -17.91 -13.94
N THR A 178 -4.34 -17.91 -14.35
CA THR A 178 -4.86 -18.82 -15.40
C THR A 178 -4.96 -18.14 -16.77
N GLU A 179 -4.73 -16.83 -16.85
CA GLU A 179 -4.64 -16.08 -18.09
C GLU A 179 -3.36 -16.48 -18.85
N GLN A 180 -3.48 -16.81 -20.13
CA GLN A 180 -2.38 -17.22 -20.98
C GLN A 180 -1.96 -16.14 -21.99
N ASP A 181 -2.79 -15.11 -22.19
CA ASP A 181 -2.43 -14.01 -23.08
C ASP A 181 -1.37 -13.11 -22.44
N ARG A 182 -0.13 -13.31 -22.84
CA ARG A 182 1.02 -12.57 -22.34
C ARG A 182 0.91 -11.07 -22.60
N SER A 183 0.28 -10.65 -23.71
CA SER A 183 0.19 -9.23 -24.08
C SER A 183 -0.54 -8.37 -23.05
N ILE A 184 -1.53 -8.97 -22.33
CA ILE A 184 -2.25 -8.30 -21.24
C ILE A 184 -1.31 -7.97 -20.08
N PHE A 185 -0.39 -8.90 -19.76
CA PHE A 185 0.59 -8.71 -18.70
C PHE A 185 1.71 -7.75 -19.12
N ASP A 186 2.12 -7.79 -20.38
CA ASP A 186 3.15 -6.89 -20.92
C ASP A 186 2.67 -5.43 -20.89
N ASP A 187 1.40 -5.17 -21.15
CA ASP A 187 0.82 -3.83 -21.04
C ASP A 187 0.59 -3.42 -19.58
N LEU A 188 -0.24 -4.20 -18.84
CA LEU A 188 -0.77 -3.81 -17.53
C LEU A 188 0.20 -4.03 -16.36
N ASN A 189 1.10 -5.00 -16.45
CA ASN A 189 2.03 -5.32 -15.38
C ASN A 189 3.44 -4.80 -15.65
N TYR A 190 3.97 -5.01 -16.86
CA TYR A 190 5.34 -4.65 -17.18
C TYR A 190 5.47 -3.18 -17.61
N SER A 191 4.87 -2.83 -18.75
CA SER A 191 5.01 -1.47 -19.34
C SER A 191 4.42 -0.38 -18.43
N TYR A 192 3.25 -0.65 -17.82
CA TYR A 192 2.65 0.31 -16.88
C TYR A 192 3.53 0.53 -15.66
N SER A 193 4.12 -0.54 -15.09
CA SER A 193 5.04 -0.43 -13.94
C SER A 193 6.32 0.33 -14.29
N GLN A 194 6.87 0.15 -15.50
CA GLN A 194 8.00 0.94 -15.99
C GLN A 194 7.66 2.44 -16.08
N ARG A 195 6.48 2.78 -16.56
CA ARG A 195 6.02 4.18 -16.61
C ARG A 195 5.90 4.78 -15.20
N VAL A 196 5.37 4.03 -14.23
CA VAL A 196 5.30 4.48 -12.82
C VAL A 196 6.70 4.69 -12.25
N TRP A 197 7.61 3.74 -12.45
CA TRP A 197 9.00 3.83 -11.99
C TRP A 197 9.70 5.08 -12.56
N ASN A 198 9.61 5.28 -13.87
CA ASN A 198 10.22 6.42 -14.55
C ASN A 198 9.62 7.76 -14.09
N ALA A 199 8.31 7.82 -13.85
CA ALA A 199 7.66 9.00 -13.27
C ALA A 199 8.16 9.28 -11.85
N CYS A 200 8.35 8.24 -11.02
CA CYS A 200 8.91 8.37 -9.68
C CYS A 200 10.33 8.92 -9.68
N ILE A 201 11.18 8.49 -10.63
CA ILE A 201 12.52 9.06 -10.81
C ILE A 201 12.43 10.54 -11.20
N ARG A 202 11.64 10.83 -12.24
CA ARG A 202 11.53 12.18 -12.81
C ARG A 202 11.03 13.21 -11.81
N PHE A 203 10.08 12.83 -10.96
CA PHE A 203 9.44 13.74 -10.01
C PHE A 203 9.96 13.60 -8.57
N GLY A 204 10.96 12.72 -8.33
CA GLY A 204 11.52 12.50 -7.01
C GLY A 204 10.54 11.87 -6.02
N ILE A 205 9.60 11.04 -6.48
CA ILE A 205 8.57 10.42 -5.66
C ILE A 205 9.01 9.03 -5.20
N PRO A 206 8.92 8.67 -3.90
CA PRO A 206 9.20 7.33 -3.41
C PRO A 206 8.13 6.34 -3.83
N LEU A 207 8.53 5.09 -4.05
CA LEU A 207 7.71 4.05 -4.62
C LEU A 207 7.71 2.77 -3.78
N VAL A 208 6.53 2.23 -3.48
CA VAL A 208 6.34 0.84 -3.11
C VAL A 208 5.50 0.16 -4.18
N TYR A 209 5.95 -0.98 -4.71
CA TYR A 209 5.21 -1.70 -5.73
C TYR A 209 4.97 -3.17 -5.39
N ALA A 210 3.89 -3.73 -5.95
CA ALA A 210 3.54 -5.13 -5.79
C ALA A 210 4.34 -6.01 -6.74
N SER A 211 5.27 -6.81 -6.21
CA SER A 211 5.79 -8.01 -6.82
C SER A 211 5.01 -9.23 -6.28
N SER A 212 5.49 -10.44 -6.48
CA SER A 212 4.77 -11.66 -6.09
C SER A 212 5.72 -12.82 -5.78
N ALA A 213 5.36 -13.67 -4.83
CA ALA A 213 6.01 -14.97 -4.62
C ALA A 213 5.88 -15.91 -5.83
N ALA A 214 4.96 -15.63 -6.76
CA ALA A 214 4.89 -16.38 -8.03
C ALA A 214 6.18 -16.27 -8.86
N THR A 215 7.02 -15.27 -8.62
CA THR A 215 8.34 -15.13 -9.24
C THR A 215 9.30 -16.25 -8.89
N TYR A 216 9.14 -16.90 -7.73
CA TYR A 216 10.01 -18.01 -7.28
C TYR A 216 9.79 -19.33 -8.01
N GLY A 217 8.74 -19.42 -8.84
CA GLY A 217 8.46 -20.65 -9.60
C GLY A 217 8.19 -21.84 -8.71
N GLY A 218 8.85 -22.96 -8.97
CA GLY A 218 8.78 -24.17 -8.14
C GLY A 218 9.56 -24.12 -6.83
N GLY A 219 10.34 -23.03 -6.61
CA GLY A 219 11.18 -22.86 -5.42
C GLY A 219 12.57 -23.46 -5.56
N GLU A 220 13.05 -23.71 -6.80
CA GLU A 220 14.35 -24.34 -7.08
C GLU A 220 15.54 -23.57 -6.47
N HIS A 221 15.37 -22.26 -6.31
CA HIS A 221 16.36 -21.35 -5.69
C HIS A 221 15.97 -20.91 -4.28
N GLY A 222 15.00 -21.58 -3.64
CA GLY A 222 14.42 -21.17 -2.36
C GLY A 222 13.54 -19.94 -2.47
N TYR A 223 13.25 -19.31 -1.32
CA TYR A 223 12.31 -18.20 -1.20
C TYR A 223 12.97 -16.99 -0.52
N ALA A 224 14.26 -16.77 -0.72
CA ALA A 224 14.96 -15.58 -0.25
C ALA A 224 14.75 -14.42 -1.24
N ASP A 225 14.60 -13.19 -0.73
CA ASP A 225 14.48 -11.96 -1.52
C ASP A 225 15.84 -11.37 -1.90
N ASP A 226 16.80 -12.24 -2.22
CA ASP A 226 18.13 -11.89 -2.70
C ASP A 226 18.05 -11.39 -4.16
N HIS A 227 18.59 -10.20 -4.41
CA HIS A 227 18.66 -9.63 -5.75
C HIS A 227 19.48 -10.49 -6.73
N GLN A 228 20.46 -11.26 -6.24
CA GLN A 228 21.37 -12.05 -7.09
C GLN A 228 20.69 -13.26 -7.75
N ILE A 229 19.59 -13.76 -7.16
CA ILE A 229 18.89 -14.91 -7.72
C ILE A 229 17.79 -14.53 -8.72
N VAL A 230 17.41 -13.26 -8.81
CA VAL A 230 16.25 -12.81 -9.61
C VAL A 230 16.38 -13.20 -11.08
N GLU A 231 17.58 -13.17 -11.64
CA GLU A 231 17.87 -13.61 -13.02
C GLU A 231 17.70 -15.12 -13.23
N GLN A 232 17.79 -15.92 -12.18
CA GLN A 232 17.73 -17.38 -12.22
C GLN A 232 16.34 -17.93 -11.96
N LEU A 233 15.42 -17.10 -11.47
CA LEU A 233 14.06 -17.50 -11.13
C LEU A 233 13.27 -17.92 -12.36
N LYS A 234 12.46 -18.98 -12.22
CA LYS A 234 11.65 -19.58 -13.28
C LYS A 234 10.18 -19.61 -12.88
N PRO A 235 9.44 -18.51 -13.06
CA PRO A 235 8.01 -18.48 -12.79
C PRO A 235 7.24 -19.54 -13.60
N LEU A 236 6.13 -20.03 -13.05
CA LEU A 236 5.36 -21.14 -13.65
C LEU A 236 4.20 -20.67 -14.54
N ASN A 237 3.97 -19.37 -14.67
CA ASN A 237 2.86 -18.82 -15.46
C ASN A 237 3.17 -17.38 -15.92
N PRO A 238 2.44 -16.88 -16.95
CA PRO A 238 2.69 -15.54 -17.52
C PRO A 238 2.56 -14.40 -16.49
N TYR A 239 1.69 -14.55 -15.49
CA TYR A 239 1.61 -13.56 -14.39
C TYR A 239 2.92 -13.49 -13.60
N GLY A 240 3.42 -14.64 -13.13
CA GLY A 240 4.69 -14.71 -12.40
C GLY A 240 5.86 -14.19 -13.22
N GLU A 241 5.89 -14.53 -14.52
CA GLU A 241 6.89 -14.01 -15.46
C GLU A 241 6.85 -12.49 -15.54
N SER A 242 5.66 -11.89 -15.72
CA SER A 242 5.53 -10.43 -15.82
C SER A 242 6.04 -9.69 -14.59
N LYS A 243 5.85 -10.29 -13.40
CA LYS A 243 6.36 -9.73 -12.14
C LYS A 243 7.88 -9.88 -12.03
N ASN A 244 8.41 -11.04 -12.43
CA ASN A 244 9.87 -11.26 -12.43
C ASN A 244 10.58 -10.40 -13.46
N ASP A 245 10.02 -10.23 -14.63
CA ASP A 245 10.58 -9.37 -15.68
C ASP A 245 10.66 -7.91 -15.22
N PHE A 246 9.63 -7.43 -14.50
CA PHE A 246 9.71 -6.09 -13.92
C PHE A 246 10.75 -6.00 -12.79
N ASP A 247 10.84 -7.00 -11.89
CA ASP A 247 11.86 -7.03 -10.84
C ASP A 247 13.28 -7.02 -11.45
N ARG A 248 13.52 -7.82 -12.50
CA ARG A 248 14.80 -7.86 -13.24
C ARG A 248 15.13 -6.51 -13.89
N TRP A 249 14.16 -5.94 -14.60
CA TRP A 249 14.33 -4.64 -15.24
C TRP A 249 14.64 -3.55 -14.21
N ALA A 250 13.89 -3.49 -13.10
CA ALA A 250 14.09 -2.51 -12.05
C ALA A 250 15.50 -2.61 -11.42
N LEU A 251 15.98 -3.82 -11.15
CA LEU A 251 17.35 -4.05 -10.67
C LEU A 251 18.39 -3.62 -11.70
N GLY A 252 18.13 -3.85 -13.00
CA GLY A 252 18.96 -3.37 -14.09
C GLY A 252 19.03 -1.84 -14.16
N GLU A 253 17.92 -1.13 -13.91
CA GLU A 253 17.88 0.33 -13.82
C GLU A 253 18.63 0.84 -12.57
N VAL A 254 18.47 0.17 -11.43
CA VAL A 254 19.25 0.48 -10.22
C VAL A 254 20.75 0.39 -10.47
N ALA A 255 21.23 -0.64 -11.18
CA ALA A 255 22.63 -0.80 -11.52
C ALA A 255 23.16 0.34 -12.42
N LYS A 256 22.29 1.01 -13.18
CA LYS A 256 22.62 2.19 -14.00
C LYS A 256 22.47 3.52 -13.22
N GLY A 257 22.12 3.48 -11.95
CA GLY A 257 21.81 4.66 -11.14
C GLY A 257 20.46 5.31 -11.48
N GLN A 258 19.56 4.60 -12.16
CA GLN A 258 18.23 5.04 -12.57
C GLN A 258 17.16 4.42 -11.64
N ALA A 259 17.03 4.97 -10.43
CA ALA A 259 16.05 4.50 -9.45
C ALA A 259 15.38 5.65 -8.70
N PRO A 260 14.12 5.50 -8.25
CA PRO A 260 13.54 6.40 -7.27
C PRO A 260 14.43 6.47 -6.03
N TYR A 261 14.50 7.63 -5.35
CA TYR A 261 15.39 7.79 -4.20
C TYR A 261 15.10 6.79 -3.07
N PHE A 262 13.87 6.32 -2.99
CA PHE A 262 13.44 5.17 -2.20
C PHE A 262 12.48 4.33 -3.02
N TRP A 263 12.70 3.01 -3.02
CA TRP A 263 11.78 2.06 -3.64
C TRP A 263 11.78 0.74 -2.88
N ALA A 264 10.61 0.08 -2.85
CA ALA A 264 10.50 -1.27 -2.34
C ALA A 264 9.56 -2.10 -3.21
N GLY A 265 10.04 -3.22 -3.72
CA GLY A 265 9.24 -4.22 -4.42
C GLY A 265 8.85 -5.33 -3.44
N LEU A 266 7.55 -5.48 -3.20
CA LEU A 266 7.03 -6.42 -2.22
C LEU A 266 6.57 -7.72 -2.89
N LYS A 267 7.31 -8.81 -2.68
CA LYS A 267 6.94 -10.15 -3.14
C LYS A 267 5.86 -10.72 -2.22
N PHE A 268 4.59 -10.45 -2.56
CA PHE A 268 3.45 -10.94 -1.80
C PHE A 268 3.32 -12.45 -1.88
N PHE A 269 3.22 -13.11 -0.73
CA PHE A 269 2.86 -14.52 -0.62
C PHE A 269 1.35 -14.68 -0.69
N ASN A 270 0.75 -15.69 -0.08
CA ASN A 270 -0.67 -15.99 -0.23
C ASN A 270 -1.54 -15.07 0.63
N VAL A 271 -1.90 -13.91 0.08
CA VAL A 271 -2.70 -12.90 0.79
C VAL A 271 -4.16 -13.31 0.86
N PHE A 272 -4.78 -13.16 2.04
CA PHE A 272 -6.21 -13.33 2.26
C PHE A 272 -6.77 -12.23 3.16
N GLY A 273 -8.09 -12.02 3.13
CA GLY A 273 -8.75 -11.08 4.03
C GLY A 273 -9.86 -10.26 3.40
N PRO A 274 -10.38 -9.23 4.12
CA PRO A 274 -11.45 -8.38 3.63
C PRO A 274 -11.13 -7.71 2.29
N ASN A 275 -12.18 -7.39 1.54
CA ASN A 275 -12.16 -6.75 0.23
C ASN A 275 -11.77 -7.65 -0.97
N GLU A 276 -11.60 -8.97 -0.78
CA GLU A 276 -11.30 -9.89 -1.90
C GLU A 276 -12.53 -10.45 -2.64
N PHE A 277 -13.74 -10.08 -2.27
CA PHE A 277 -15.01 -10.67 -2.73
C PHE A 277 -15.22 -10.68 -4.25
N HIS A 278 -14.65 -9.69 -4.95
CA HIS A 278 -14.72 -9.56 -6.41
C HIS A 278 -13.76 -10.48 -7.18
N LYS A 279 -12.88 -11.22 -6.46
CA LYS A 279 -11.81 -11.99 -7.12
C LYS A 279 -12.28 -13.30 -7.75
N GLY A 280 -13.54 -13.71 -7.54
CA GLY A 280 -14.08 -14.93 -8.10
C GLY A 280 -13.19 -16.15 -7.82
N ARG A 281 -12.77 -16.87 -8.85
CA ARG A 281 -11.88 -18.03 -8.74
C ARG A 281 -10.55 -17.73 -8.04
N MET A 282 -10.04 -16.50 -8.18
CA MET A 282 -8.75 -16.08 -7.62
C MET A 282 -8.84 -15.58 -6.16
N ALA A 283 -10.01 -15.70 -5.52
CA ALA A 283 -10.16 -15.42 -4.10
C ALA A 283 -9.43 -16.48 -3.25
N SER A 284 -9.15 -16.14 -1.99
CA SER A 284 -8.43 -17.03 -1.08
C SER A 284 -9.18 -18.33 -0.77
N VAL A 285 -8.44 -19.34 -0.33
CA VAL A 285 -9.05 -20.58 0.12
C VAL A 285 -9.92 -20.37 1.38
N VAL A 286 -9.66 -19.34 2.20
CA VAL A 286 -10.55 -18.95 3.32
C VAL A 286 -11.92 -18.55 2.79
N PHE A 287 -11.96 -17.68 1.78
CA PHE A 287 -13.20 -17.23 1.14
C PHE A 287 -13.96 -18.38 0.49
N HIS A 288 -13.25 -19.26 -0.24
CA HIS A 288 -13.85 -20.45 -0.86
C HIS A 288 -14.38 -21.43 0.19
N THR A 289 -13.63 -21.68 1.28
CA THR A 289 -14.09 -22.56 2.38
C THR A 289 -15.36 -22.01 3.00
N PHE A 290 -15.39 -20.73 3.35
CA PHE A 290 -16.57 -20.07 3.92
C PHE A 290 -17.82 -20.25 3.04
N ASN A 291 -17.69 -19.99 1.73
CA ASN A 291 -18.82 -20.11 0.80
C ASN A 291 -19.26 -21.57 0.62
N GLN A 292 -18.34 -22.53 0.46
CA GLN A 292 -18.69 -23.95 0.33
C GLN A 292 -19.38 -24.48 1.60
N VAL A 293 -18.84 -24.12 2.77
CA VAL A 293 -19.41 -24.55 4.07
C VAL A 293 -20.81 -23.95 4.30
N ASN A 294 -21.06 -22.72 3.86
CA ASN A 294 -22.39 -22.15 3.93
C ASN A 294 -23.37 -22.81 2.96
N ALA A 295 -22.92 -23.16 1.76
CA ALA A 295 -23.77 -23.77 0.74
C ALA A 295 -24.06 -25.27 0.99
N THR A 296 -23.06 -26.03 1.49
CA THR A 296 -23.13 -27.51 1.53
C THR A 296 -22.82 -28.14 2.88
N GLY A 297 -22.36 -27.34 3.86
CA GLY A 297 -21.86 -27.84 5.14
C GLY A 297 -20.50 -28.52 5.06
N SER A 298 -19.83 -28.50 3.92
CA SER A 298 -18.55 -29.20 3.71
C SER A 298 -17.59 -28.36 2.86
N MET A 299 -16.30 -28.70 2.91
CA MET A 299 -15.24 -28.16 2.05
C MET A 299 -14.53 -29.29 1.31
N LYS A 300 -14.12 -29.04 0.07
CA LYS A 300 -13.31 -29.96 -0.73
C LYS A 300 -11.94 -29.34 -0.99
N LEU A 301 -10.89 -30.00 -0.52
CA LEU A 301 -9.49 -29.66 -0.81
C LEU A 301 -8.93 -30.55 -1.92
N PHE A 302 -7.82 -30.14 -2.50
CA PHE A 302 -7.12 -30.95 -3.49
C PHE A 302 -6.35 -32.09 -2.83
N ARG A 303 -6.40 -33.28 -3.45
CA ARG A 303 -5.49 -34.39 -3.13
C ARG A 303 -4.07 -34.05 -3.51
N SER A 304 -3.13 -34.64 -2.81
CA SER A 304 -1.75 -34.65 -3.26
C SER A 304 -1.57 -35.60 -4.44
N HIS A 305 -0.75 -35.21 -5.41
CA HIS A 305 -0.23 -36.05 -6.49
C HIS A 305 1.26 -36.38 -6.28
N ARG A 306 1.77 -36.10 -5.07
CA ARG A 306 3.13 -36.38 -4.64
C ARG A 306 3.09 -37.24 -3.38
N GLU A 307 3.97 -38.25 -3.33
CA GLU A 307 4.04 -39.20 -2.21
C GLU A 307 4.53 -38.57 -0.89
N ASP A 308 5.31 -37.49 -0.98
CA ASP A 308 5.86 -36.76 0.16
C ASP A 308 4.87 -35.79 0.81
N TYR A 309 3.66 -35.64 0.28
CA TYR A 309 2.59 -34.82 0.84
C TYR A 309 1.30 -35.58 1.02
N SER A 310 0.68 -35.49 2.17
CA SER A 310 -0.68 -35.99 2.40
C SER A 310 -1.73 -35.12 1.70
N ASP A 311 -2.95 -35.63 1.53
CA ASP A 311 -4.09 -34.86 1.00
C ASP A 311 -4.37 -33.62 1.84
N GLY A 312 -4.41 -32.44 1.20
CA GLY A 312 -4.55 -31.15 1.86
C GLY A 312 -3.31 -30.69 2.66
N GLY A 313 -2.21 -31.47 2.59
CA GLY A 313 -0.96 -31.21 3.28
C GLY A 313 0.01 -30.28 2.54
N GLN A 314 -0.36 -29.83 1.34
CA GLN A 314 0.39 -28.79 0.64
C GLN A 314 0.42 -27.52 1.49
N THR A 315 1.55 -26.83 1.54
CA THR A 315 1.76 -25.69 2.45
C THR A 315 1.96 -24.38 1.71
N ARG A 316 1.47 -23.31 2.30
CA ARG A 316 1.66 -21.94 1.83
C ARG A 316 1.94 -21.03 3.01
N ASP A 317 2.68 -19.99 2.74
CA ASP A 317 2.75 -18.85 3.64
C ASP A 317 1.52 -17.95 3.42
N PHE A 318 0.55 -18.06 4.32
CA PHE A 318 -0.68 -17.29 4.29
C PHE A 318 -0.53 -16.01 5.08
N VAL A 319 -0.64 -14.86 4.41
CA VAL A 319 -0.48 -13.55 5.05
C VAL A 319 -1.81 -12.80 5.07
N TYR A 320 -2.15 -12.24 6.23
CA TYR A 320 -3.36 -11.45 6.39
C TYR A 320 -3.19 -10.06 5.77
N VAL A 321 -4.20 -9.59 5.02
CA VAL A 321 -4.10 -8.30 4.33
C VAL A 321 -3.89 -7.13 5.29
N LYS A 322 -4.41 -7.19 6.52
CA LYS A 322 -4.17 -6.15 7.52
C LYS A 322 -2.69 -6.06 7.91
N ASP A 323 -2.02 -7.19 8.11
CA ASP A 323 -0.58 -7.21 8.40
C ASP A 323 0.25 -6.69 7.22
N LEU A 324 -0.17 -7.03 6.00
CA LEU A 324 0.45 -6.51 4.79
C LEU A 324 0.38 -4.97 4.75
N THR A 325 -0.76 -4.39 5.11
CA THR A 325 -0.91 -2.91 5.13
C THR A 325 -0.01 -2.25 6.16
N GLU A 326 0.29 -2.91 7.29
CA GLU A 326 1.24 -2.41 8.29
C GLU A 326 2.68 -2.36 7.75
N VAL A 327 3.09 -3.32 6.93
CA VAL A 327 4.39 -3.26 6.23
C VAL A 327 4.43 -2.09 5.25
N CYS A 328 3.35 -1.86 4.50
CA CYS A 328 3.25 -0.70 3.60
C CYS A 328 3.39 0.63 4.37
N LEU A 329 2.69 0.78 5.50
CA LEU A 329 2.81 1.96 6.37
C LEU A 329 4.22 2.11 6.94
N PHE A 330 4.83 1.02 7.41
CA PHE A 330 6.20 1.04 7.89
C PHE A 330 7.16 1.57 6.82
N LEU A 331 7.10 1.04 5.61
CA LEU A 331 7.97 1.48 4.50
C LEU A 331 7.71 2.93 4.09
N MET A 332 6.46 3.38 4.12
CA MET A 332 6.13 4.78 3.86
C MET A 332 6.78 5.73 4.87
N HIS A 333 6.83 5.34 6.15
CA HIS A 333 7.41 6.15 7.23
C HIS A 333 8.93 6.00 7.34
N HIS A 334 9.50 4.86 6.89
CA HIS A 334 10.93 4.53 7.03
C HIS A 334 11.67 4.52 5.68
N ARG A 335 11.28 5.40 4.76
CA ARG A 335 11.77 5.52 3.38
C ARG A 335 13.21 6.07 3.29
N LYS A 336 14.19 5.29 3.74
CA LYS A 336 15.62 5.61 3.57
C LYS A 336 16.12 5.00 2.29
N ALA A 337 16.94 5.72 1.52
CA ALA A 337 17.56 5.20 0.28
C ALA A 337 18.31 3.86 0.50
N SER A 338 18.97 3.71 1.65
CA SER A 338 19.68 2.48 2.04
C SER A 338 18.76 1.28 2.32
N SER A 339 17.45 1.51 2.46
CA SER A 339 16.44 0.47 2.63
C SER A 339 15.66 0.20 1.34
N SER A 340 16.17 0.64 0.19
CA SER A 340 15.56 0.30 -1.10
C SER A 340 15.89 -1.13 -1.51
N GLY A 341 14.92 -1.84 -2.10
CA GLY A 341 15.14 -3.21 -2.59
C GLY A 341 13.87 -4.03 -2.74
N LEU A 342 14.05 -5.31 -3.11
CA LEU A 342 13.00 -6.32 -3.08
C LEU A 342 12.86 -6.87 -1.67
N TYR A 343 11.64 -7.10 -1.22
CA TYR A 343 11.33 -7.67 0.09
C TYR A 343 10.24 -8.72 -0.03
N ASN A 344 10.43 -9.84 0.64
CA ASN A 344 9.35 -10.78 0.86
C ASN A 344 8.28 -10.19 1.79
N LEU A 345 7.03 -10.52 1.52
CA LEU A 345 5.92 -10.20 2.39
C LEU A 345 5.01 -11.44 2.55
N GLY A 346 5.38 -12.26 3.50
CA GLY A 346 4.66 -13.38 4.07
C GLY A 346 4.71 -13.28 5.59
N THR A 347 4.50 -14.38 6.27
CA THR A 347 4.63 -14.49 7.73
C THR A 347 5.96 -15.12 8.16
N GLY A 348 6.60 -15.87 7.25
CA GLY A 348 7.74 -16.74 7.52
C GLY A 348 7.34 -18.09 8.15
N HIS A 349 6.05 -18.44 8.07
CA HIS A 349 5.50 -19.68 8.63
C HIS A 349 4.51 -20.32 7.68
N ALA A 350 4.97 -21.31 6.92
CA ALA A 350 4.11 -22.06 6.01
C ALA A 350 3.10 -22.92 6.79
N ARG A 351 1.84 -22.92 6.35
CA ARG A 351 0.74 -23.69 6.94
C ARG A 351 0.03 -24.49 5.87
N THR A 352 -0.58 -25.61 6.27
CA THR A 352 -1.29 -26.49 5.32
C THR A 352 -2.65 -25.89 4.91
N PHE A 353 -3.13 -26.25 3.73
CA PHE A 353 -4.51 -25.95 3.35
C PHE A 353 -5.52 -26.61 4.29
N LEU A 354 -5.15 -27.75 4.88
CA LEU A 354 -5.96 -28.43 5.89
C LEU A 354 -6.09 -27.60 7.18
N ASP A 355 -4.99 -26.97 7.66
CA ASP A 355 -5.04 -26.08 8.81
C ASP A 355 -5.92 -24.87 8.54
N LEU A 356 -5.76 -24.24 7.38
CA LEU A 356 -6.56 -23.10 6.95
C LEU A 356 -8.05 -23.45 6.91
N ALA A 357 -8.42 -24.58 6.30
CA ALA A 357 -9.80 -25.01 6.23
C ALA A 357 -10.37 -25.31 7.62
N LYS A 358 -9.64 -26.01 8.49
CA LYS A 358 -10.05 -26.28 9.88
C LYS A 358 -10.27 -24.99 10.67
N ALA A 359 -9.33 -24.03 10.58
CA ALA A 359 -9.45 -22.73 11.24
C ALA A 359 -10.70 -21.97 10.75
N THR A 360 -11.01 -22.04 9.45
CA THR A 360 -12.23 -21.42 8.90
C THR A 360 -13.50 -22.05 9.46
N PHE A 361 -13.58 -23.38 9.55
CA PHE A 361 -14.71 -24.07 10.19
C PHE A 361 -14.88 -23.63 11.65
N VAL A 362 -13.78 -23.59 12.42
CA VAL A 362 -13.81 -23.16 13.82
C VAL A 362 -14.31 -21.71 13.95
N ALA A 363 -13.82 -20.82 13.10
CA ALA A 363 -14.27 -19.43 13.08
C ALA A 363 -15.78 -19.30 12.73
N MET A 364 -16.30 -20.21 11.89
CA MET A 364 -17.74 -20.29 11.57
C MET A 364 -18.57 -20.95 12.69
N GLY A 365 -17.97 -21.49 13.75
CA GLY A 365 -18.65 -22.24 14.82
C GLY A 365 -19.15 -23.61 14.35
N LYS A 366 -18.53 -24.20 13.31
CA LYS A 366 -18.94 -25.48 12.71
C LYS A 366 -17.86 -26.54 12.93
N LYS A 367 -18.27 -27.81 12.98
CA LYS A 367 -17.32 -28.95 13.03
C LYS A 367 -16.72 -29.13 11.63
N PRO A 368 -15.39 -29.38 11.50
CA PRO A 368 -14.74 -29.65 10.24
C PRO A 368 -15.37 -30.84 9.50
N ASN A 369 -15.77 -30.63 8.26
CA ASN A 369 -16.27 -31.62 7.32
C ASN A 369 -15.53 -31.40 5.98
N ILE A 370 -14.36 -32.03 5.83
CA ILE A 370 -13.42 -31.78 4.74
C ILE A 370 -13.29 -33.05 3.93
N GLY A 371 -13.64 -32.98 2.66
CA GLY A 371 -13.40 -34.02 1.67
C GLY A 371 -12.25 -33.64 0.74
N PHE A 372 -11.85 -34.57 -0.13
CA PHE A 372 -10.76 -34.37 -1.07
C PHE A 372 -11.20 -34.69 -2.49
N ILE A 373 -10.74 -33.89 -3.45
CA ILE A 373 -10.92 -34.06 -4.88
C ILE A 373 -9.57 -34.03 -5.57
N ASP A 374 -9.49 -34.62 -6.75
CA ASP A 374 -8.25 -34.59 -7.54
C ASP A 374 -7.93 -33.16 -7.97
N THR A 375 -6.64 -32.79 -7.98
CA THR A 375 -6.18 -31.53 -8.53
C THR A 375 -6.52 -31.49 -10.02
N PRO A 376 -7.17 -30.42 -10.52
CA PRO A 376 -7.45 -30.26 -11.95
C PRO A 376 -6.20 -30.45 -12.81
N GLU A 377 -6.35 -31.13 -13.95
CA GLU A 377 -5.20 -31.50 -14.81
C GLU A 377 -4.47 -30.25 -15.35
N ASP A 378 -5.22 -29.20 -15.67
CA ASP A 378 -4.72 -27.93 -16.22
C ASP A 378 -3.75 -27.16 -15.29
N ILE A 379 -3.78 -27.45 -13.98
CA ILE A 379 -2.91 -26.77 -13.00
C ILE A 379 -1.93 -27.74 -12.32
N ARG A 380 -2.03 -29.05 -12.57
CA ARG A 380 -1.29 -30.07 -11.82
C ARG A 380 0.23 -29.93 -11.94
N ASP A 381 0.73 -29.67 -13.16
CA ASP A 381 2.16 -29.59 -13.45
C ASP A 381 2.78 -28.27 -12.95
N THR A 382 1.96 -27.23 -12.77
CA THR A 382 2.37 -25.91 -12.28
C THR A 382 2.02 -25.68 -10.81
N TYR A 383 1.50 -26.72 -10.12
CA TYR A 383 1.03 -26.61 -8.75
C TYR A 383 2.19 -26.61 -7.76
N GLN A 384 2.39 -25.48 -7.09
CA GLN A 384 3.39 -25.37 -6.02
C GLN A 384 2.95 -26.19 -4.80
N TYR A 385 3.86 -26.97 -4.21
CA TYR A 385 3.58 -27.75 -3.00
C TYR A 385 4.01 -27.06 -1.71
N PHE A 386 4.97 -26.17 -1.79
CA PHE A 386 5.53 -25.44 -0.66
C PHE A 386 5.85 -24.00 -1.04
N THR A 387 5.51 -23.03 -0.19
CA THR A 387 6.07 -21.68 -0.20
C THR A 387 6.17 -21.14 1.22
N GLU A 388 7.33 -20.58 1.58
CA GLU A 388 7.56 -19.92 2.87
C GLU A 388 8.50 -18.75 2.66
N ALA A 389 8.12 -17.56 3.13
CA ALA A 389 8.89 -16.34 2.98
C ALA A 389 10.10 -16.33 3.92
N ASP A 390 11.28 -16.06 3.40
CA ASP A 390 12.37 -15.57 4.25
C ASP A 390 12.13 -14.08 4.55
N MET A 391 11.80 -13.79 5.81
CA MET A 391 11.47 -12.44 6.27
C MET A 391 12.67 -11.70 6.88
N SER A 392 13.87 -12.27 6.84
CA SER A 392 15.07 -11.76 7.52
C SER A 392 15.44 -10.36 7.03
N LYS A 393 15.34 -10.09 5.73
CA LYS A 393 15.66 -8.80 5.12
C LYS A 393 14.70 -7.69 5.57
N LEU A 394 13.40 -7.93 5.60
CA LEU A 394 12.42 -6.96 6.11
C LEU A 394 12.65 -6.68 7.60
N ARG A 395 12.97 -7.72 8.39
CA ARG A 395 13.34 -7.58 9.80
C ARG A 395 14.61 -6.73 9.99
N SER A 396 15.61 -6.92 9.12
CA SER A 396 16.89 -6.20 9.22
C SER A 396 16.78 -4.69 9.03
N ILE A 397 15.74 -4.19 8.35
CA ILE A 397 15.48 -2.75 8.20
C ILE A 397 14.60 -2.17 9.32
N GLY A 398 14.25 -2.99 10.32
CA GLY A 398 13.58 -2.57 11.56
C GLY A 398 12.08 -2.84 11.62
N PHE A 399 11.50 -3.62 10.72
CA PHE A 399 10.13 -4.08 10.87
C PHE A 399 10.10 -5.26 11.85
N ASP A 400 9.76 -5.02 13.10
CA ASP A 400 9.76 -6.00 14.21
C ASP A 400 8.35 -6.42 14.66
N ARG A 401 7.30 -5.80 14.11
CA ARG A 401 5.91 -6.12 14.43
C ARG A 401 5.60 -7.60 14.10
N PRO A 402 4.99 -8.36 15.04
CA PRO A 402 4.56 -9.72 14.77
C PRO A 402 3.37 -9.72 13.80
N PHE A 403 3.33 -10.72 12.94
CA PHE A 403 2.15 -11.01 12.11
C PHE A 403 1.10 -11.77 12.94
N ALA A 404 -0.17 -11.61 12.61
CA ALA A 404 -1.26 -12.38 13.21
C ALA A 404 -1.06 -13.88 12.96
N THR A 405 -1.48 -14.71 13.92
CA THR A 405 -1.56 -16.15 13.67
C THR A 405 -2.60 -16.46 12.60
N LEU A 406 -2.46 -17.59 11.90
CA LEU A 406 -3.43 -17.99 10.88
C LEU A 406 -4.85 -18.07 11.47
N GLU A 407 -4.96 -18.59 12.67
CA GLU A 407 -6.22 -18.78 13.38
C GLU A 407 -6.87 -17.43 13.76
N ASP A 408 -6.11 -16.49 14.31
CA ASP A 408 -6.61 -15.16 14.68
C ASP A 408 -7.02 -14.34 13.45
N ALA A 409 -6.21 -14.37 12.41
CA ALA A 409 -6.48 -13.68 11.15
C ALA A 409 -7.75 -14.22 10.47
N ILE A 410 -7.91 -15.55 10.41
CA ILE A 410 -9.11 -16.18 9.87
C ILE A 410 -10.33 -15.89 10.75
N HIS A 411 -10.17 -15.90 12.09
CA HIS A 411 -11.26 -15.55 13.00
C HIS A 411 -11.76 -14.13 12.75
N ASP A 412 -10.84 -13.14 12.68
CA ASP A 412 -11.18 -11.75 12.37
C ASP A 412 -11.88 -11.64 11.00
N TYR A 413 -11.32 -12.27 9.96
CA TYR A 413 -11.89 -12.21 8.63
C TYR A 413 -13.29 -12.81 8.55
N VAL A 414 -13.49 -13.98 9.13
CA VAL A 414 -14.79 -14.68 9.11
C VAL A 414 -15.83 -13.93 9.92
N LYS A 415 -15.50 -13.52 11.16
CA LYS A 415 -16.46 -12.91 12.08
C LYS A 415 -16.83 -11.50 11.70
N ASN A 416 -15.86 -10.68 11.33
CA ASN A 416 -16.06 -9.26 11.16
C ASN A 416 -16.37 -8.86 9.70
N TYR A 417 -16.11 -9.75 8.72
CA TYR A 417 -16.29 -9.41 7.31
C TYR A 417 -17.11 -10.43 6.52
N LEU A 418 -16.81 -11.74 6.62
CA LEU A 418 -17.50 -12.73 5.81
C LEU A 418 -18.93 -13.01 6.29
N ILE A 419 -19.15 -13.15 7.60
CA ILE A 419 -20.50 -13.37 8.16
C ILE A 419 -21.40 -12.16 7.92
N PRO A 420 -21.01 -10.90 8.22
CA PRO A 420 -21.83 -9.73 7.96
C PRO A 420 -21.87 -9.32 6.47
N GLY A 421 -20.96 -9.84 5.64
CA GLY A 421 -20.86 -9.48 4.21
C GLY A 421 -20.28 -8.07 3.97
N THR A 422 -19.55 -7.53 4.94
CA THR A 422 -19.00 -6.17 4.90
C THR A 422 -17.60 -6.11 4.29
N ARG A 423 -17.20 -4.92 3.89
CA ARG A 423 -15.83 -4.58 3.48
C ARG A 423 -15.08 -3.91 4.62
N TRP A 424 -13.77 -3.92 4.54
CA TRP A 424 -12.96 -3.11 5.44
C TRP A 424 -12.92 -1.67 4.92
N HIS A 425 -13.59 -0.80 5.64
CA HIS A 425 -13.55 0.65 5.48
C HIS A 425 -13.12 1.25 6.82
N ALA A 426 -12.58 2.46 6.82
CA ALA A 426 -12.30 3.16 8.08
C ALA A 426 -13.63 3.36 8.82
N SER A 427 -13.68 2.96 10.09
CA SER A 427 -14.81 3.30 10.95
C SER A 427 -14.90 4.83 11.06
N ALA A 428 -16.09 5.37 10.79
CA ALA A 428 -16.38 6.79 10.84
C ALA A 428 -16.15 7.39 12.25
#